data_fa90b9a5c03598619bd520accf945104
#
_entry.id   fa90b9a5c03598619bd520accf945104
#
_cell.length_a   1.000
_cell.length_b   1.000
_cell.length_c   1.000
_cell.angle_alpha   90.00
_cell.angle_beta   90.00
_cell.angle_gamma   90.00
#
_symmetry.space_group_name_H-M   'P 1'
#
loop_
_entity.id
_entity.type
_entity.pdbx_description
1 polymer ?
#
loop_
_entity_poly.entity_id
_entity_poly.type
_entity_poly.pdbx_seq_one_letter_code
_entity_poly.pdbx_strand_id
1 'polypeptide(L)'
;MKFLNSFTYIINFFFSHSWRYGELKKLVPADVLLICADGDRSYNYSGKKYAHLLDSVNELLMDAGLKTITIANPYSNVYGKKAFGNVFCINGLMARSSIKYLIMKKISTVFVSNDLYINVWDKVVKKVQPKMIIGIQPCWSLCVAANQNKILIADLQHGALSNEGYYGLKHRIDFNQKGWPDLILCWNETSADWFKKNLQERVETRVVGNPWFLRFIKSEKSDKLVEEASAKMANTNIERPVILVTIHWGHLPIVENHEIGTSIALVNFIREKGECYTWWIRIHPAQMQGEVGREILKNLNALFYAHDNVSWQFATENPLPLVLRYVDLHITLQSAVTIEASWFGISTALLHSRADLSYKYFKELVDNGTANIIAADQTEIGNWIDLKLKKSKTNHIISDKSQSLIELVKEVARM
;
A
#
# COMPACT_ATOMS: atom_id res chain seq x y z
N MET A 1 -11.48 -24.18 10.06
CA MET A 1 -10.69 -23.47 9.02
C MET A 1 -9.42 -22.80 9.53
N LYS A 2 -9.39 -22.09 10.67
CA LYS A 2 -8.14 -21.50 11.23
C LYS A 2 -7.04 -22.54 11.53
N PHE A 3 -7.37 -23.75 11.96
CA PHE A 3 -6.41 -24.83 12.27
C PHE A 3 -5.72 -25.41 11.02
N LEU A 4 -6.45 -25.59 9.90
CA LEU A 4 -5.87 -26.08 8.65
C LEU A 4 -4.88 -25.07 8.05
N ASN A 5 -5.20 -23.77 8.10
CA ASN A 5 -4.28 -22.73 7.63
C ASN A 5 -2.99 -22.68 8.46
N SER A 6 -3.10 -22.89 9.79
CA SER A 6 -1.93 -22.94 10.67
C SER A 6 -1.04 -24.17 10.39
N PHE A 7 -1.64 -25.31 10.05
CA PHE A 7 -0.92 -26.54 9.74
C PHE A 7 -0.21 -26.47 8.38
N THR A 8 -0.88 -25.93 7.37
CA THR A 8 -0.27 -25.66 6.05
C THR A 8 0.86 -24.64 6.17
N TYR A 9 0.69 -23.64 7.03
CA TYR A 9 1.72 -22.65 7.34
C TYR A 9 2.96 -23.30 7.99
N ILE A 10 2.75 -24.19 8.96
CA ILE A 10 3.82 -24.96 9.63
C ILE A 10 4.54 -25.88 8.63
N ILE A 11 3.80 -26.60 7.76
CA ILE A 11 4.38 -27.47 6.75
C ILE A 11 5.20 -26.66 5.73
N ASN A 12 4.66 -25.60 5.18
CA ASN A 12 5.39 -24.71 4.25
C ASN A 12 6.62 -24.09 4.92
N PHE A 13 6.53 -23.79 6.20
CA PHE A 13 7.61 -23.28 7.00
C PHE A 13 8.73 -24.32 7.20
N PHE A 14 8.41 -25.59 7.49
CA PHE A 14 9.38 -26.67 7.65
C PHE A 14 10.00 -27.14 6.33
N PHE A 15 9.27 -27.10 5.22
CA PHE A 15 9.74 -27.51 3.90
C PHE A 15 10.31 -26.37 3.05
N SER A 16 10.26 -25.11 3.52
CA SER A 16 10.88 -24.01 2.80
C SER A 16 12.41 -24.16 2.81
N HIS A 17 13.03 -23.91 1.65
CA HIS A 17 14.50 -23.92 1.49
C HIS A 17 15.24 -22.98 2.46
N SER A 18 14.51 -22.08 3.11
CA SER A 18 14.99 -21.09 4.08
C SER A 18 15.50 -21.66 5.42
N TRP A 19 15.26 -22.94 5.72
CA TRP A 19 15.82 -23.63 6.89
C TRP A 19 17.35 -23.74 6.86
N ARG A 20 17.93 -23.67 5.66
CA ARG A 20 19.37 -23.80 5.49
C ARG A 20 20.02 -22.42 5.65
N TYR A 21 21.11 -22.33 6.39
CA TYR A 21 21.97 -21.13 6.53
C TYR A 21 22.43 -20.52 5.18
N GLY A 22 22.05 -21.16 4.06
CA GLY A 22 22.45 -20.80 2.71
C GLY A 22 22.04 -19.40 2.26
N GLU A 23 20.87 -18.91 2.72
CA GLU A 23 20.39 -17.58 2.31
C GLU A 23 21.25 -16.44 2.88
N LEU A 24 21.59 -16.50 4.18
CA LEU A 24 22.48 -15.51 4.80
C LEU A 24 23.87 -15.47 4.15
N LYS A 25 24.39 -16.63 3.71
CA LYS A 25 25.69 -16.72 3.03
C LYS A 25 25.68 -16.05 1.66
N LYS A 26 24.51 -15.97 1.00
CA LYS A 26 24.34 -15.34 -0.32
C LYS A 26 24.21 -13.82 -0.26
N LEU A 27 23.93 -13.25 0.92
CA LEU A 27 23.88 -11.81 1.08
C LEU A 27 25.26 -11.21 0.86
N VAL A 28 25.29 -10.11 0.15
CA VAL A 28 26.50 -9.32 -0.18
C VAL A 28 26.32 -7.88 0.29
N PRO A 29 27.39 -7.11 0.44
CA PRO A 29 27.28 -5.68 0.74
C PRO A 29 26.46 -4.92 -0.29
N ALA A 30 25.60 -4.01 0.20
CA ALA A 30 24.73 -3.16 -0.62
C ALA A 30 24.55 -1.78 0.04
N ASP A 31 24.26 -0.76 -0.75
CA ASP A 31 24.02 0.59 -0.23
C ASP A 31 22.70 0.68 0.54
N VAL A 32 21.66 -0.01 0.05
CA VAL A 32 20.32 0.00 0.65
C VAL A 32 19.81 -1.42 0.86
N LEU A 33 19.30 -1.65 2.07
CA LEU A 33 18.54 -2.85 2.42
C LEU A 33 17.04 -2.53 2.41
N LEU A 34 16.28 -3.21 1.57
CA LEU A 34 14.82 -3.08 1.46
C LEU A 34 14.12 -4.24 2.18
N ILE A 35 13.08 -3.92 2.95
CA ILE A 35 12.30 -4.93 3.69
C ILE A 35 10.84 -4.89 3.22
N CYS A 36 10.36 -6.00 2.64
CA CYS A 36 9.06 -6.09 2.00
C CYS A 36 8.14 -7.13 2.62
N ALA A 37 6.91 -6.75 2.92
CA ALA A 37 5.85 -7.66 3.35
C ALA A 37 5.11 -8.30 2.17
N ASP A 38 4.49 -9.49 2.40
CA ASP A 38 3.71 -10.19 1.37
C ASP A 38 2.48 -9.37 0.94
N GLY A 39 1.87 -8.63 1.88
CA GLY A 39 0.71 -7.79 1.61
C GLY A 39 0.97 -6.69 0.57
N ASP A 40 2.22 -6.23 0.47
CA ASP A 40 2.62 -5.21 -0.49
C ASP A 40 2.83 -5.78 -1.90
N ARG A 41 2.94 -7.12 -2.04
CA ARG A 41 3.16 -7.85 -3.30
C ARG A 41 1.86 -8.26 -3.97
N SER A 42 0.98 -7.28 -4.17
CA SER A 42 -0.37 -7.51 -4.69
C SER A 42 -0.46 -7.56 -6.22
N TYR A 43 0.52 -7.04 -6.93
CA TYR A 43 0.52 -6.98 -8.39
C TYR A 43 1.35 -8.12 -9.01
N ASN A 44 0.90 -8.65 -10.15
CA ASN A 44 1.66 -9.61 -10.95
C ASN A 44 2.31 -8.88 -12.12
N TYR A 45 3.65 -8.89 -12.15
CA TYR A 45 4.43 -8.32 -13.23
C TYR A 45 5.43 -9.36 -13.76
N SER A 46 5.40 -9.62 -15.06
CA SER A 46 6.26 -10.63 -15.72
C SER A 46 6.24 -11.98 -14.99
N GLY A 47 5.05 -12.43 -14.56
CA GLY A 47 4.84 -13.70 -13.86
C GLY A 47 5.35 -13.76 -12.42
N LYS A 48 5.74 -12.63 -11.84
CA LYS A 48 6.25 -12.52 -10.46
C LYS A 48 5.39 -11.59 -9.63
N LYS A 49 5.41 -11.79 -8.31
CA LYS A 49 4.75 -10.92 -7.35
C LYS A 49 5.57 -9.63 -7.15
N TYR A 50 5.00 -8.51 -7.53
CA TYR A 50 5.58 -7.18 -7.48
C TYR A 50 5.03 -6.39 -6.28
N ALA A 51 5.92 -5.79 -5.49
CA ALA A 51 5.58 -4.88 -4.41
C ALA A 51 5.54 -3.45 -4.95
N HIS A 52 4.35 -2.94 -5.23
CA HIS A 52 4.16 -1.70 -5.96
C HIS A 52 4.95 -0.51 -5.39
N LEU A 53 5.04 -0.35 -4.07
CA LEU A 53 5.83 0.73 -3.47
C LEU A 53 7.32 0.39 -3.41
N LEU A 54 7.68 -0.71 -2.73
CA LEU A 54 9.09 -1.03 -2.47
C LEU A 54 9.87 -1.47 -3.70
N ASP A 55 9.24 -2.23 -4.62
CA ASP A 55 9.94 -2.58 -5.86
C ASP A 55 10.10 -1.36 -6.78
N SER A 56 9.17 -0.38 -6.76
CA SER A 56 9.35 0.90 -7.46
C SER A 56 10.48 1.74 -6.86
N VAL A 57 10.61 1.76 -5.53
CA VAL A 57 11.77 2.37 -4.86
C VAL A 57 13.06 1.64 -5.25
N ASN A 58 13.02 0.30 -5.26
CA ASN A 58 14.17 -0.52 -5.64
C ASN A 58 14.67 -0.19 -7.05
N GLU A 59 13.77 -0.19 -8.04
CA GLU A 59 14.11 0.14 -9.43
C GLU A 59 14.65 1.57 -9.53
N LEU A 60 14.00 2.56 -8.89
CA LEU A 60 14.47 3.94 -8.87
C LEU A 60 15.90 4.07 -8.32
N LEU A 61 16.24 3.37 -7.25
CA LEU A 61 17.56 3.40 -6.65
C LEU A 61 18.59 2.68 -7.52
N MET A 62 18.24 1.54 -8.12
CA MET A 62 19.09 0.80 -9.04
C MET A 62 19.39 1.61 -10.31
N ASP A 63 18.41 2.30 -10.89
CA ASP A 63 18.58 3.19 -12.05
C ASP A 63 19.49 4.38 -11.72
N ALA A 64 19.52 4.80 -10.46
CA ALA A 64 20.45 5.81 -9.97
C ALA A 64 21.88 5.26 -9.67
N GLY A 65 22.13 3.97 -9.95
CA GLY A 65 23.42 3.30 -9.78
C GLY A 65 23.70 2.80 -8.35
N LEU A 66 22.70 2.76 -7.47
CA LEU A 66 22.84 2.27 -6.11
C LEU A 66 22.62 0.75 -6.05
N LYS A 67 23.42 0.08 -5.22
CA LYS A 67 23.28 -1.36 -4.96
C LYS A 67 22.19 -1.59 -3.91
N THR A 68 21.22 -2.43 -4.21
CA THR A 68 20.12 -2.74 -3.32
C THR A 68 20.03 -4.24 -3.05
N ILE A 69 19.55 -4.60 -1.88
CA ILE A 69 19.15 -5.96 -1.53
C ILE A 69 17.76 -5.90 -0.90
N THR A 70 16.85 -6.76 -1.37
CA THR A 70 15.52 -6.90 -0.79
C THR A 70 15.41 -8.19 0.01
N ILE A 71 14.89 -8.08 1.25
CA ILE A 71 14.58 -9.20 2.12
C ILE A 71 13.09 -9.21 2.40
N ALA A 72 12.49 -10.40 2.31
CA ALA A 72 11.10 -10.61 2.71
C ALA A 72 10.94 -10.49 4.22
N ASN A 73 9.84 -9.91 4.67
CA ASN A 73 9.48 -9.90 6.08
C ASN A 73 9.52 -11.31 6.67
N PRO A 74 9.78 -11.45 7.98
CA PRO A 74 9.70 -12.74 8.66
C PRO A 74 8.38 -13.46 8.37
N TYR A 75 8.48 -14.76 8.12
CA TYR A 75 7.35 -15.66 7.81
C TYR A 75 6.65 -15.40 6.46
N SER A 76 7.29 -14.66 5.56
CA SER A 76 6.82 -14.46 4.19
C SER A 76 6.71 -15.78 3.42
N ASN A 77 5.70 -15.87 2.52
CA ASN A 77 5.53 -16.94 1.54
C ASN A 77 5.95 -16.52 0.12
N VAL A 78 6.28 -15.23 -0.07
CA VAL A 78 6.62 -14.65 -1.37
C VAL A 78 8.08 -14.18 -1.36
N TYR A 79 8.98 -15.06 -1.80
CA TYR A 79 10.43 -14.82 -1.89
C TYR A 79 11.07 -15.59 -3.05
N GLY A 80 12.36 -15.38 -3.28
CA GLY A 80 13.12 -16.01 -4.35
C GLY A 80 12.53 -15.71 -5.73
N LYS A 81 12.42 -16.73 -6.56
CA LYS A 81 11.89 -16.59 -7.93
C LYS A 81 10.42 -16.19 -8.02
N LYS A 82 9.64 -16.35 -6.95
CA LYS A 82 8.22 -15.95 -6.91
C LYS A 82 8.04 -14.45 -6.77
N ALA A 83 9.02 -13.77 -6.16
CA ALA A 83 9.02 -12.34 -5.96
C ALA A 83 9.81 -11.64 -7.07
N PHE A 84 9.39 -10.44 -7.45
CA PHE A 84 10.17 -9.56 -8.31
C PHE A 84 11.47 -9.18 -7.57
N GLY A 85 12.57 -8.94 -8.30
CA GLY A 85 13.85 -8.58 -7.70
C GLY A 85 14.60 -9.71 -6.96
N ASN A 86 14.12 -10.98 -7.04
CA ASN A 86 14.78 -12.15 -6.44
C ASN A 86 15.04 -12.01 -4.92
N VAL A 87 14.00 -11.75 -4.19
CA VAL A 87 13.97 -11.41 -2.76
C VAL A 87 14.53 -12.51 -1.87
N PHE A 88 15.43 -12.18 -0.96
CA PHE A 88 15.96 -13.10 0.04
C PHE A 88 14.97 -13.38 1.16
N CYS A 89 15.11 -14.56 1.79
CA CYS A 89 14.24 -15.01 2.88
C CYS A 89 15.04 -15.37 4.12
N ILE A 90 14.58 -14.88 5.29
CA ILE A 90 15.20 -15.16 6.59
C ILE A 90 14.33 -16.04 7.50
N ASN A 91 13.27 -16.66 6.97
CA ASN A 91 12.31 -17.46 7.74
C ASN A 91 12.98 -18.53 8.59
N GLY A 92 14.00 -19.24 8.08
CA GLY A 92 14.70 -20.27 8.81
C GLY A 92 15.47 -19.74 10.04
N LEU A 93 16.04 -18.55 9.92
CA LEU A 93 16.71 -17.90 11.07
C LEU A 93 15.69 -17.44 12.11
N MET A 94 14.58 -16.85 11.66
CA MET A 94 13.50 -16.42 12.56
C MET A 94 12.87 -17.61 13.29
N ALA A 95 12.63 -18.73 12.60
CA ALA A 95 12.11 -19.95 13.20
C ALA A 95 12.97 -20.49 14.32
N ARG A 96 14.27 -20.60 14.06
CA ARG A 96 15.22 -21.05 15.09
C ARG A 96 15.20 -20.16 16.32
N SER A 97 15.14 -18.85 16.11
CA SER A 97 15.03 -17.89 17.20
C SER A 97 13.71 -18.03 17.94
N SER A 98 12.59 -18.27 17.25
CA SER A 98 11.29 -18.53 17.87
C SER A 98 11.28 -19.82 18.70
N ILE A 99 11.85 -20.92 18.17
CA ILE A 99 11.96 -22.18 18.90
C ILE A 99 12.83 -21.99 20.15
N LYS A 100 13.98 -21.33 19.98
CA LYS A 100 14.86 -21.03 21.12
C LYS A 100 14.15 -20.19 22.18
N TYR A 101 13.41 -19.18 21.77
CA TYR A 101 12.59 -18.34 22.66
C TYR A 101 11.57 -19.17 23.45
N LEU A 102 10.82 -20.05 22.77
CA LEU A 102 9.82 -20.92 23.40
C LEU A 102 10.44 -21.89 24.41
N ILE A 103 11.61 -22.49 24.10
CA ILE A 103 12.33 -23.38 24.99
C ILE A 103 12.81 -22.60 26.22
N MET A 104 13.45 -21.45 26.04
CA MET A 104 13.94 -20.62 27.14
C MET A 104 12.79 -20.15 28.03
N LYS A 105 11.65 -19.76 27.48
CA LYS A 105 10.46 -19.35 28.24
C LYS A 105 9.89 -20.49 29.10
N LYS A 106 10.03 -21.74 28.67
CA LYS A 106 9.59 -22.91 29.48
C LYS A 106 10.55 -23.28 30.60
N ILE A 107 11.85 -23.02 30.40
CA ILE A 107 12.91 -23.47 31.34
C ILE A 107 13.25 -22.37 32.35
N SER A 108 13.11 -21.11 31.97
CA SER A 108 13.50 -19.95 32.78
C SER A 108 12.28 -19.20 33.30
N THR A 109 12.27 -18.96 34.62
CA THR A 109 11.35 -18.01 35.27
C THR A 109 11.78 -16.56 35.06
N VAL A 110 12.94 -16.32 34.44
CA VAL A 110 13.46 -14.99 34.10
C VAL A 110 12.84 -14.54 32.80
N PHE A 111 12.53 -13.25 32.73
CA PHE A 111 12.00 -12.59 31.53
C PHE A 111 12.90 -12.85 30.33
N VAL A 112 12.44 -13.64 29.37
CA VAL A 112 13.17 -13.90 28.12
C VAL A 112 12.94 -12.70 27.19
N SER A 113 13.99 -11.94 26.95
CA SER A 113 13.90 -10.73 26.12
C SER A 113 13.71 -11.07 24.63
N ASN A 114 13.17 -10.10 23.88
CA ASN A 114 13.05 -10.17 22.41
C ASN A 114 14.40 -10.11 21.67
N ASP A 115 15.52 -10.17 22.38
CA ASP A 115 16.90 -10.06 21.85
C ASP A 115 17.23 -11.10 20.79
N LEU A 116 16.56 -12.26 20.82
CA LEU A 116 16.77 -13.30 19.82
C LEU A 116 16.40 -12.85 18.39
N TYR A 117 15.36 -12.05 18.24
CA TYR A 117 14.96 -11.49 16.94
C TYR A 117 15.88 -10.32 16.52
N ILE A 118 16.32 -9.52 17.49
CA ILE A 118 17.33 -8.49 17.27
C ILE A 118 18.61 -9.12 16.73
N ASN A 119 19.08 -10.22 17.35
CA ASN A 119 20.27 -10.94 16.92
C ASN A 119 20.18 -11.50 15.47
N VAL A 120 18.98 -11.85 15.00
CA VAL A 120 18.79 -12.27 13.59
C VAL A 120 19.01 -11.09 12.67
N TRP A 121 18.37 -9.96 12.96
CA TRP A 121 18.53 -8.75 12.16
C TRP A 121 19.95 -8.19 12.23
N ASP A 122 20.59 -8.23 13.38
CA ASP A 122 22.00 -7.82 13.53
C ASP A 122 22.93 -8.61 12.59
N LYS A 123 22.72 -9.93 12.46
CA LYS A 123 23.48 -10.76 11.50
C LYS A 123 23.23 -10.35 10.04
N VAL A 124 21.99 -10.01 9.71
CA VAL A 124 21.63 -9.53 8.36
C VAL A 124 22.30 -8.19 8.08
N VAL A 125 22.14 -7.23 8.99
CA VAL A 125 22.71 -5.89 8.88
C VAL A 125 24.24 -5.94 8.74
N LYS A 126 24.91 -6.72 9.61
CA LYS A 126 26.38 -6.92 9.54
C LYS A 126 26.85 -7.59 8.25
N LYS A 127 25.99 -8.41 7.63
CA LYS A 127 26.35 -9.09 6.38
C LYS A 127 26.14 -8.20 5.16
N VAL A 128 25.06 -7.41 5.13
CA VAL A 128 24.72 -6.49 4.04
C VAL A 128 25.50 -5.17 4.16
N GLN A 129 25.79 -4.74 5.38
CA GLN A 129 26.46 -3.45 5.68
C GLN A 129 25.81 -2.27 4.96
N PRO A 130 24.47 -2.14 5.00
CA PRO A 130 23.79 -1.08 4.29
C PRO A 130 24.07 0.26 4.95
N LYS A 131 24.03 1.33 4.16
CA LYS A 131 24.03 2.70 4.69
C LYS A 131 22.64 3.11 5.16
N MET A 132 21.61 2.57 4.52
CA MET A 132 20.21 2.85 4.83
C MET A 132 19.35 1.58 4.72
N ILE A 133 18.37 1.48 5.59
CA ILE A 133 17.31 0.47 5.52
C ILE A 133 16.00 1.17 5.22
N ILE A 134 15.25 0.67 4.23
CA ILE A 134 13.90 1.18 3.91
C ILE A 134 12.90 0.02 3.99
N GLY A 135 11.83 0.21 4.72
CA GLY A 135 10.75 -0.78 4.84
C GLY A 135 9.38 -0.12 4.96
N ILE A 136 8.34 -0.93 4.92
CA ILE A 136 6.99 -0.52 5.28
C ILE A 136 6.71 -1.06 6.67
N GLN A 137 6.48 -0.17 7.62
CA GLN A 137 6.31 -0.50 9.04
C GLN A 137 7.43 -1.44 9.56
N PRO A 138 8.70 -1.06 9.48
CA PRO A 138 9.79 -1.92 9.92
C PRO A 138 9.56 -2.37 11.36
N CYS A 139 9.77 -3.66 11.62
CA CYS A 139 9.49 -4.22 12.94
C CYS A 139 10.45 -3.69 14.01
N TRP A 140 9.99 -3.67 15.25
CA TRP A 140 10.77 -3.18 16.42
C TRP A 140 12.18 -3.77 16.48
N SER A 141 12.33 -5.09 16.34
CA SER A 141 13.63 -5.77 16.41
C SER A 141 14.61 -5.37 15.30
N LEU A 142 14.10 -5.03 14.12
CA LEU A 142 14.91 -4.48 13.02
C LEU A 142 15.36 -3.06 13.32
N CYS A 143 14.46 -2.21 13.83
CA CYS A 143 14.81 -0.83 14.22
C CYS A 143 15.91 -0.83 15.31
N VAL A 144 15.78 -1.70 16.32
CA VAL A 144 16.80 -1.85 17.37
C VAL A 144 18.13 -2.33 16.78
N ALA A 145 18.13 -3.33 15.89
CA ALA A 145 19.35 -3.83 15.26
C ALA A 145 20.02 -2.77 14.36
N ALA A 146 19.24 -2.00 13.60
CA ALA A 146 19.73 -0.88 12.81
C ALA A 146 20.41 0.17 13.70
N ASN A 147 19.74 0.59 14.76
CA ASN A 147 20.26 1.58 15.70
C ASN A 147 21.55 1.11 16.39
N GLN A 148 21.63 -0.17 16.82
CA GLN A 148 22.86 -0.75 17.41
C GLN A 148 24.04 -0.71 16.44
N ASN A 149 23.79 -0.83 15.13
CA ASN A 149 24.83 -0.78 14.09
C ASN A 149 25.00 0.62 13.49
N LYS A 150 24.31 1.64 14.02
CA LYS A 150 24.34 3.03 13.51
C LYS A 150 23.93 3.15 12.05
N ILE A 151 22.97 2.33 11.62
CA ILE A 151 22.40 2.35 10.27
C ILE A 151 21.09 3.11 10.29
N LEU A 152 20.94 4.09 9.41
CA LEU A 152 19.71 4.85 9.24
C LEU A 152 18.57 3.94 8.78
N ILE A 153 17.45 3.94 9.48
CA ILE A 153 16.27 3.15 9.12
C ILE A 153 15.06 4.05 8.86
N ALA A 154 14.45 3.85 7.69
CA ALA A 154 13.30 4.62 7.24
C ALA A 154 12.05 3.76 7.08
N ASP A 155 10.92 4.34 7.42
CA ASP A 155 9.59 3.81 7.16
C ASP A 155 8.97 4.52 5.96
N LEU A 156 8.63 3.78 4.92
CA LEU A 156 8.00 4.30 3.70
C LEU A 156 6.49 4.38 3.89
N GLN A 157 5.92 5.57 3.76
CA GLN A 157 4.46 5.75 3.80
C GLN A 157 3.77 4.86 2.77
N HIS A 158 2.70 4.15 3.17
CA HIS A 158 2.02 3.15 2.34
C HIS A 158 0.50 3.31 2.26
N GLY A 159 -0.05 4.38 2.84
CA GLY A 159 -1.49 4.67 2.81
C GLY A 159 -1.82 6.06 3.33
N ALA A 160 -3.10 6.39 3.25
CA ALA A 160 -3.63 7.63 3.81
C ALA A 160 -3.50 7.67 5.33
N LEU A 161 -3.27 8.85 5.88
CA LEU A 161 -3.13 9.06 7.31
C LEU A 161 -4.50 9.28 7.94
N SER A 162 -4.76 8.58 9.05
CA SER A 162 -5.95 8.79 9.86
C SER A 162 -5.59 8.92 11.33
N ASN A 163 -6.42 9.63 12.10
CA ASN A 163 -6.20 9.78 13.53
C ASN A 163 -6.39 8.47 14.33
N GLU A 164 -6.90 7.42 13.71
CA GLU A 164 -7.32 6.20 14.42
C GLU A 164 -6.38 5.01 14.27
N GLY A 165 -5.27 5.15 13.59
CA GLY A 165 -4.42 3.99 13.63
C GLY A 165 -3.45 3.74 12.49
N TYR A 166 -3.12 4.74 11.69
CA TYR A 166 -1.99 4.58 10.81
C TYR A 166 -0.75 4.22 11.65
N TYR A 167 -0.09 3.14 11.30
CA TYR A 167 1.04 2.55 12.04
C TYR A 167 0.76 1.94 13.40
N GLY A 168 -0.48 1.84 13.86
CA GLY A 168 -0.69 1.41 15.24
C GLY A 168 0.07 2.30 16.22
N LEU A 169 0.11 3.60 15.98
CA LEU A 169 0.86 4.57 16.81
C LEU A 169 0.52 4.43 18.28
N LYS A 170 -0.74 4.13 18.61
CA LYS A 170 -1.16 3.85 19.99
C LYS A 170 -0.40 2.68 20.61
N HIS A 171 -0.03 1.66 19.82
CA HIS A 171 0.71 0.49 20.30
C HIS A 171 2.22 0.69 20.28
N ARG A 172 2.73 1.68 19.52
CA ARG A 172 4.17 1.99 19.44
C ARG A 172 4.62 3.04 20.44
N ILE A 173 3.71 3.85 21.00
CA ILE A 173 4.01 4.89 21.98
C ILE A 173 4.73 4.31 23.21
N ASP A 174 4.45 3.03 23.55
CA ASP A 174 5.08 2.34 24.68
C ASP A 174 6.48 1.79 24.37
N PHE A 175 6.95 1.81 23.11
CA PHE A 175 8.29 1.39 22.76
C PHE A 175 9.30 2.49 23.10
N ASN A 176 10.46 2.09 23.62
CA ASN A 176 11.56 3.01 23.79
C ASN A 176 12.03 3.54 22.42
N GLN A 177 12.67 4.69 22.38
CA GLN A 177 13.08 5.38 21.15
C GLN A 177 13.89 4.49 20.18
N LYS A 178 14.65 3.52 20.69
CA LYS A 178 15.46 2.59 19.89
C LYS A 178 14.63 1.63 19.01
N GLY A 179 13.35 1.47 19.27
CA GLY A 179 12.45 0.62 18.50
C GLY A 179 11.67 1.34 17.40
N TRP A 180 11.96 2.61 17.16
CA TRP A 180 11.34 3.42 16.12
C TRP A 180 12.26 3.52 14.90
N PRO A 181 11.71 3.75 13.69
CA PRO A 181 12.52 4.22 12.57
C PRO A 181 13.09 5.61 12.87
N ASP A 182 14.22 5.95 12.31
CA ASP A 182 14.81 7.27 12.44
C ASP A 182 14.09 8.29 11.56
N LEU A 183 13.51 7.82 10.46
CA LEU A 183 12.97 8.64 9.39
C LEU A 183 11.67 8.07 8.84
N ILE A 184 10.71 8.94 8.50
CA ILE A 184 9.53 8.60 7.72
C ILE A 184 9.62 9.26 6.34
N LEU A 185 9.52 8.45 5.30
CA LEU A 185 9.49 8.88 3.90
C LEU A 185 8.04 9.15 3.50
N CYS A 186 7.68 10.41 3.40
CA CYS A 186 6.31 10.87 3.20
C CYS A 186 6.00 11.12 1.73
N TRP A 187 4.73 10.97 1.35
CA TRP A 187 4.27 11.23 0.00
C TRP A 187 4.20 12.73 -0.32
N ASN A 188 3.82 13.57 0.67
CA ASN A 188 3.65 15.01 0.53
C ASN A 188 3.89 15.75 1.86
N GLU A 189 3.88 17.07 1.82
CA GLU A 189 4.08 17.92 2.99
C GLU A 189 2.97 17.74 4.04
N THR A 190 1.72 17.59 3.61
CA THR A 190 0.58 17.34 4.52
C THR A 190 0.79 16.08 5.36
N SER A 191 1.31 15.02 4.74
CA SER A 191 1.68 13.80 5.45
C SER A 191 2.84 14.03 6.42
N ALA A 192 3.86 14.76 5.99
CA ALA A 192 5.02 15.06 6.82
C ALA A 192 4.61 15.87 8.07
N ASP A 193 3.77 16.89 7.90
CA ASP A 193 3.26 17.71 9.00
C ASP A 193 2.38 16.91 9.96
N TRP A 194 1.56 16.00 9.41
CA TRP A 194 0.76 15.09 10.23
C TRP A 194 1.65 14.21 11.13
N PHE A 195 2.72 13.63 10.58
CA PHE A 195 3.65 12.81 11.34
C PHE A 195 4.39 13.63 12.41
N LYS A 196 4.93 14.80 12.06
CA LYS A 196 5.58 15.70 13.02
C LYS A 196 4.67 15.99 14.22
N LYS A 197 3.42 16.38 13.95
CA LYS A 197 2.43 16.69 14.98
C LYS A 197 2.09 15.47 15.85
N ASN A 198 1.88 14.30 15.27
CA ASN A 198 1.38 13.13 15.99
C ASN A 198 2.50 12.30 16.64
N LEU A 199 3.74 12.40 16.15
CA LEU A 199 4.91 11.72 16.70
C LEU A 199 5.74 12.62 17.65
N GLN A 200 5.30 13.86 17.91
CA GLN A 200 5.99 14.78 18.82
C GLN A 200 7.47 14.92 18.47
N GLU A 201 7.80 15.04 17.18
CA GLU A 201 9.17 15.21 16.66
C GLU A 201 10.15 14.07 17.01
N ARG A 202 9.63 12.90 17.43
CA ARG A 202 10.48 11.74 17.75
C ARG A 202 11.13 11.11 16.54
N VAL A 203 10.59 11.36 15.35
CA VAL A 203 11.02 10.78 14.08
C VAL A 203 11.14 11.89 13.05
N GLU A 204 12.23 11.93 12.32
CA GLU A 204 12.40 12.87 11.21
C GLU A 204 11.45 12.52 10.06
N THR A 205 11.01 13.50 9.29
CA THR A 205 10.18 13.29 8.11
C THR A 205 10.84 13.87 6.88
N ARG A 206 10.76 13.16 5.75
CA ARG A 206 11.22 13.62 4.42
C ARG A 206 10.16 13.36 3.38
N VAL A 207 9.88 14.36 2.57
CA VAL A 207 8.96 14.21 1.44
C VAL A 207 9.72 13.68 0.25
N VAL A 208 9.33 12.47 -0.18
CA VAL A 208 9.96 11.76 -1.31
C VAL A 208 8.98 11.47 -2.46
N GLY A 209 7.70 11.80 -2.28
CA GLY A 209 6.64 11.46 -3.22
C GLY A 209 6.25 9.99 -3.15
N ASN A 210 5.47 9.56 -4.14
CA ASN A 210 5.08 8.16 -4.31
C ASN A 210 5.65 7.62 -5.62
N PRO A 211 6.78 6.88 -5.60
CA PRO A 211 7.45 6.40 -6.81
C PRO A 211 6.55 5.52 -7.70
N TRP A 212 5.63 4.75 -7.10
CA TRP A 212 4.68 3.94 -7.86
C TRP A 212 3.75 4.77 -8.73
N PHE A 213 3.16 5.82 -8.16
CA PHE A 213 2.26 6.71 -8.89
C PHE A 213 2.99 7.54 -9.95
N LEU A 214 4.18 8.01 -9.62
CA LEU A 214 5.00 8.82 -10.52
C LEU A 214 5.33 8.11 -11.83
N ARG A 215 5.53 6.78 -11.83
CA ARG A 215 5.73 5.98 -13.05
C ARG A 215 4.60 6.15 -14.05
N PHE A 216 3.35 6.19 -13.57
CA PHE A 216 2.16 6.29 -14.42
C PHE A 216 1.80 7.73 -14.80
N ILE A 217 2.17 8.71 -13.99
CA ILE A 217 1.89 10.13 -14.28
C ILE A 217 2.86 10.67 -15.31
N LYS A 218 4.15 10.37 -15.16
CA LYS A 218 5.19 10.92 -16.05
C LYS A 218 5.21 10.33 -17.45
N SER A 219 4.64 9.15 -17.67
CA SER A 219 4.63 8.42 -18.96
C SER A 219 5.93 8.56 -19.79
N GLU A 220 7.07 8.73 -19.12
CA GLU A 220 8.36 8.86 -19.79
C GLU A 220 8.78 7.51 -20.37
N LYS A 221 9.29 7.60 -21.57
CA LYS A 221 9.80 6.58 -22.49
C LYS A 221 10.28 5.31 -21.79
N SER A 222 9.67 4.17 -22.19
CA SER A 222 10.20 2.82 -21.94
C SER A 222 10.06 2.24 -20.53
N ASP A 223 9.05 2.63 -19.74
CA ASP A 223 8.72 1.85 -18.53
C ASP A 223 7.95 0.59 -18.91
N LYS A 224 8.64 -0.55 -18.97
CA LYS A 224 8.08 -1.84 -19.40
C LYS A 224 6.88 -2.29 -18.57
N LEU A 225 6.84 -1.96 -17.26
CA LEU A 225 5.71 -2.28 -16.41
C LEU A 225 4.48 -1.45 -16.81
N VAL A 226 4.68 -0.16 -17.06
CA VAL A 226 3.60 0.74 -17.51
C VAL A 226 3.12 0.33 -18.91
N GLU A 227 4.03 -0.03 -19.81
CA GLU A 227 3.71 -0.54 -21.16
C GLU A 227 2.89 -1.83 -21.08
N GLU A 228 3.35 -2.84 -20.32
CA GLU A 228 2.65 -4.12 -20.12
C GLU A 228 1.27 -3.91 -19.50
N ALA A 229 1.18 -3.04 -18.49
CA ALA A 229 -0.09 -2.71 -17.87
C ALA A 229 -1.03 -1.95 -18.84
N SER A 230 -0.52 -1.00 -19.60
CA SER A 230 -1.30 -0.20 -20.56
C SER A 230 -1.76 -1.01 -21.77
N ALA A 231 -1.00 -2.03 -22.20
CA ALA A 231 -1.39 -2.91 -23.30
C ALA A 231 -2.73 -3.64 -23.03
N LYS A 232 -3.07 -3.86 -21.76
CA LYS A 232 -4.37 -4.43 -21.37
C LYS A 232 -5.56 -3.50 -21.67
N MET A 233 -5.30 -2.20 -21.84
CA MET A 233 -6.32 -1.21 -22.20
C MET A 233 -6.53 -1.08 -23.71
N ALA A 234 -5.60 -1.54 -24.54
CA ALA A 234 -5.64 -1.30 -25.99
C ALA A 234 -6.93 -1.83 -26.68
N ASN A 235 -7.60 -2.79 -26.05
CA ASN A 235 -8.85 -3.37 -26.55
C ASN A 235 -10.11 -2.87 -25.83
N THR A 236 -9.98 -1.88 -24.91
CA THR A 236 -11.12 -1.34 -24.18
C THR A 236 -11.63 -0.09 -24.90
N ASN A 237 -12.80 -0.22 -25.55
CA ASN A 237 -13.47 0.95 -26.15
C ASN A 237 -14.15 1.78 -25.04
N ILE A 238 -13.66 2.99 -24.80
CA ILE A 238 -14.22 3.93 -23.81
C ILE A 238 -14.89 5.07 -24.58
N GLU A 239 -16.20 4.95 -24.76
CA GLU A 239 -17.00 5.96 -25.49
C GLU A 239 -17.72 6.93 -24.55
N ARG A 240 -17.87 6.56 -23.29
CA ARG A 240 -18.61 7.31 -22.27
C ARG A 240 -17.69 7.76 -21.15
N PRO A 241 -18.01 8.85 -20.44
CA PRO A 241 -17.24 9.24 -19.27
C PRO A 241 -17.13 8.09 -18.26
N VAL A 242 -15.93 7.87 -17.73
CA VAL A 242 -15.64 6.78 -16.79
C VAL A 242 -15.76 7.28 -15.36
N ILE A 243 -16.63 6.65 -14.61
CA ILE A 243 -16.78 6.90 -13.17
C ILE A 243 -16.24 5.70 -12.39
N LEU A 244 -15.22 5.93 -11.59
CA LEU A 244 -14.66 4.93 -10.69
C LEU A 244 -15.41 4.92 -9.37
N VAL A 245 -15.92 3.77 -8.99
CA VAL A 245 -16.48 3.54 -7.65
C VAL A 245 -15.51 2.66 -6.87
N THR A 246 -14.92 3.17 -5.79
CA THR A 246 -14.14 2.33 -4.87
C THR A 246 -15.01 1.92 -3.70
N ILE A 247 -15.26 0.61 -3.58
CA ILE A 247 -16.08 0.07 -2.51
C ILE A 247 -15.29 0.03 -1.19
N HIS A 248 -16.01 0.20 -0.09
CA HIS A 248 -15.40 0.25 1.22
C HIS A 248 -15.08 -1.14 1.76
N TRP A 249 -13.94 -1.25 2.47
CA TRP A 249 -13.53 -2.45 3.19
C TRP A 249 -13.67 -2.24 4.70
N GLY A 250 -14.33 -3.20 5.37
CA GLY A 250 -14.49 -3.19 6.82
C GLY A 250 -15.90 -2.75 7.28
N HIS A 251 -16.16 -2.97 8.56
CA HIS A 251 -17.40 -2.51 9.21
C HIS A 251 -17.25 -1.03 9.54
N LEU A 252 -17.66 -0.17 8.63
CA LEU A 252 -18.02 1.18 9.06
C LEU A 252 -19.37 1.10 9.79
N PRO A 253 -19.55 1.83 10.89
CA PRO A 253 -20.87 2.01 11.50
C PRO A 253 -21.72 2.97 10.65
N ILE A 254 -21.82 2.67 9.36
CA ILE A 254 -22.59 3.44 8.39
C ILE A 254 -23.89 2.69 8.20
N VAL A 255 -24.95 3.33 8.55
CA VAL A 255 -26.31 2.79 8.63
C VAL A 255 -26.85 2.30 7.27
N GLU A 256 -26.14 2.55 6.15
CA GLU A 256 -26.67 2.36 4.80
C GLU A 256 -25.70 1.67 3.83
N ASN A 257 -24.80 0.81 4.34
CA ASN A 257 -23.95 0.04 3.45
C ASN A 257 -24.75 -1.05 2.72
N HIS A 258 -24.69 -0.98 1.41
CA HIS A 258 -25.11 -2.10 0.58
C HIS A 258 -24.14 -3.28 0.77
N GLU A 259 -24.60 -4.51 0.50
CA GLU A 259 -23.82 -5.76 0.59
C GLU A 259 -22.50 -5.76 -0.16
N ILE A 260 -22.31 -4.84 -1.11
CA ILE A 260 -21.05 -4.62 -1.83
C ILE A 260 -20.17 -3.51 -1.23
N GLY A 261 -20.51 -2.91 -0.09
CA GLY A 261 -19.70 -1.88 0.56
C GLY A 261 -19.78 -0.50 -0.08
N THR A 262 -20.95 -0.13 -0.62
CA THR A 262 -21.27 1.22 -1.07
C THR A 262 -22.71 1.60 -0.73
N SER A 263 -23.14 2.84 -1.03
CA SER A 263 -24.49 3.34 -0.76
C SER A 263 -25.55 2.66 -1.65
N ILE A 264 -26.70 2.34 -1.09
CA ILE A 264 -27.87 1.84 -1.82
C ILE A 264 -28.32 2.87 -2.88
N ALA A 265 -28.29 4.15 -2.55
CA ALA A 265 -28.66 5.21 -3.47
C ALA A 265 -27.74 5.23 -4.72
N LEU A 266 -26.44 4.99 -4.56
CA LEU A 266 -25.52 4.89 -5.69
C LEU A 266 -25.82 3.65 -6.55
N VAL A 267 -26.08 2.50 -5.93
CA VAL A 267 -26.45 1.27 -6.66
C VAL A 267 -27.70 1.51 -7.49
N ASN A 268 -28.74 2.11 -6.91
CA ASN A 268 -29.99 2.42 -7.60
C ASN A 268 -29.77 3.46 -8.71
N PHE A 269 -28.95 4.50 -8.46
CA PHE A 269 -28.60 5.48 -9.51
C PHE A 269 -27.91 4.81 -10.71
N ILE A 270 -26.94 3.94 -10.48
CA ILE A 270 -26.25 3.20 -11.56
C ILE A 270 -27.23 2.40 -12.37
N ARG A 271 -28.14 1.66 -11.72
CA ARG A 271 -29.13 0.79 -12.36
C ARG A 271 -30.23 1.54 -13.13
N GLU A 272 -30.68 2.65 -12.60
CA GLU A 272 -31.86 3.36 -13.12
C GLU A 272 -31.51 4.52 -14.04
N LYS A 273 -30.36 5.16 -13.83
CA LYS A 273 -29.97 6.42 -14.51
C LYS A 273 -28.54 6.43 -15.02
N GLY A 274 -27.78 5.35 -14.79
CA GLY A 274 -26.34 5.32 -15.05
C GLY A 274 -25.92 4.99 -16.49
N GLU A 275 -26.84 4.84 -17.43
CA GLU A 275 -26.56 4.39 -18.80
C GLU A 275 -25.60 5.30 -19.59
N CYS A 276 -25.59 6.60 -19.29
CA CYS A 276 -24.74 7.58 -19.98
C CYS A 276 -23.25 7.51 -19.60
N TYR A 277 -22.89 6.67 -18.64
CA TYR A 277 -21.54 6.58 -18.08
C TYR A 277 -21.01 5.15 -18.18
N THR A 278 -19.68 5.02 -18.17
CA THR A 278 -19.01 3.74 -17.91
C THR A 278 -18.66 3.67 -16.44
N TRP A 279 -19.13 2.63 -15.76
CA TRP A 279 -18.92 2.45 -14.33
C TRP A 279 -17.85 1.38 -14.08
N TRP A 280 -16.75 1.79 -13.47
CA TRP A 280 -15.73 0.88 -13.01
C TRP A 280 -15.82 0.74 -11.49
N ILE A 281 -16.11 -0.47 -11.01
CA ILE A 281 -16.16 -0.77 -9.59
C ILE A 281 -14.83 -1.43 -9.19
N ARG A 282 -14.13 -0.80 -8.24
CA ARG A 282 -12.88 -1.34 -7.71
C ARG A 282 -13.09 -1.96 -6.35
N ILE A 283 -12.79 -3.25 -6.24
CA ILE A 283 -12.84 -4.02 -5.01
C ILE A 283 -11.49 -3.86 -4.29
N HIS A 284 -11.52 -3.68 -2.98
CA HIS A 284 -10.28 -3.59 -2.19
C HIS A 284 -9.52 -4.93 -2.26
N PRO A 285 -8.18 -4.95 -2.45
CA PRO A 285 -7.41 -6.19 -2.57
C PRO A 285 -7.61 -7.19 -1.42
N ALA A 286 -7.79 -6.70 -0.19
CA ALA A 286 -8.07 -7.56 0.97
C ALA A 286 -9.43 -8.27 0.88
N GLN A 287 -10.40 -7.71 0.17
CA GLN A 287 -11.73 -8.29 -0.03
C GLN A 287 -11.76 -9.37 -1.11
N MET A 288 -10.75 -9.41 -2.00
CA MET A 288 -10.68 -10.41 -3.07
C MET A 288 -10.30 -11.82 -2.58
N GLN A 289 -10.00 -11.96 -1.29
CA GLN A 289 -9.52 -13.23 -0.74
C GLN A 289 -10.64 -14.03 -0.08
N GLY A 290 -10.61 -15.37 -0.30
CA GLY A 290 -11.46 -16.30 0.42
C GLY A 290 -12.94 -16.20 0.08
N GLU A 291 -13.78 -16.37 1.10
CA GLU A 291 -15.24 -16.40 0.98
C GLU A 291 -15.84 -15.01 0.75
N VAL A 292 -15.26 -14.00 1.40
CA VAL A 292 -15.70 -12.60 1.25
C VAL A 292 -15.61 -12.15 -0.21
N GLY A 293 -14.51 -12.46 -0.90
CA GLY A 293 -14.35 -12.11 -2.31
C GLY A 293 -15.38 -12.80 -3.20
N ARG A 294 -15.66 -14.07 -2.97
CA ARG A 294 -16.69 -14.80 -3.72
C ARG A 294 -18.07 -14.21 -3.52
N GLU A 295 -18.41 -13.81 -2.30
CA GLU A 295 -19.69 -13.20 -1.98
C GLU A 295 -19.87 -11.83 -2.64
N ILE A 296 -18.85 -10.96 -2.57
CA ILE A 296 -18.86 -9.66 -3.24
C ILE A 296 -19.04 -9.83 -4.75
N LEU A 297 -18.30 -10.73 -5.38
CA LEU A 297 -18.41 -10.99 -6.82
C LEU A 297 -19.80 -11.53 -7.19
N LYS A 298 -20.38 -12.40 -6.36
CA LYS A 298 -21.76 -12.90 -6.53
C LYS A 298 -22.77 -11.75 -6.46
N ASN A 299 -22.62 -10.86 -5.50
CA ASN A 299 -23.53 -9.72 -5.31
C ASN A 299 -23.40 -8.70 -6.44
N LEU A 300 -22.18 -8.38 -6.89
CA LEU A 300 -21.95 -7.53 -8.07
C LEU A 300 -22.60 -8.11 -9.33
N ASN A 301 -22.43 -9.41 -9.57
CA ASN A 301 -23.10 -10.09 -10.68
C ASN A 301 -24.63 -10.00 -10.57
N ALA A 302 -25.18 -10.25 -9.38
CA ALA A 302 -26.64 -10.20 -9.17
C ALA A 302 -27.21 -8.79 -9.39
N LEU A 303 -26.47 -7.76 -9.03
CA LEU A 303 -26.92 -6.37 -9.16
C LEU A 303 -26.78 -5.82 -10.59
N PHE A 304 -25.73 -6.22 -11.33
CA PHE A 304 -25.34 -5.55 -12.55
C PHE A 304 -25.17 -6.47 -13.78
N TYR A 305 -25.61 -7.74 -13.73
CA TYR A 305 -25.46 -8.66 -14.86
C TYR A 305 -26.11 -8.19 -16.17
N ALA A 306 -27.15 -7.35 -16.08
CA ALA A 306 -27.87 -6.80 -17.21
C ALA A 306 -27.31 -5.42 -17.67
N HIS A 307 -26.24 -4.93 -17.02
CA HIS A 307 -25.68 -3.59 -17.26
C HIS A 307 -24.29 -3.72 -17.89
N ASP A 308 -24.20 -3.66 -19.21
CA ASP A 308 -22.96 -3.78 -19.99
C ASP A 308 -21.98 -2.62 -19.80
N ASN A 309 -22.48 -1.49 -19.30
CA ASN A 309 -21.70 -0.30 -18.94
C ASN A 309 -21.09 -0.38 -17.52
N VAL A 310 -21.30 -1.46 -16.78
CA VAL A 310 -20.74 -1.69 -15.43
C VAL A 310 -19.72 -2.82 -15.45
N SER A 311 -18.52 -2.57 -14.99
CA SER A 311 -17.50 -3.61 -14.87
C SER A 311 -16.64 -3.40 -13.61
N TRP A 312 -16.06 -4.48 -13.09
CA TRP A 312 -15.16 -4.44 -11.94
C TRP A 312 -13.83 -5.12 -12.19
N GLN A 313 -13.75 -5.98 -13.19
CA GLN A 313 -12.56 -6.78 -13.44
C GLN A 313 -11.35 -5.90 -13.76
N PHE A 314 -11.46 -5.03 -14.75
CA PHE A 314 -10.35 -4.15 -15.14
C PHE A 314 -9.89 -3.26 -13.98
N ALA A 315 -10.83 -2.59 -13.31
CA ALA A 315 -10.52 -1.67 -12.23
C ALA A 315 -9.91 -2.38 -11.00
N THR A 316 -10.25 -3.65 -10.75
CA THR A 316 -9.76 -4.43 -9.59
C THR A 316 -8.42 -5.10 -9.86
N GLU A 317 -8.21 -5.66 -11.05
CA GLU A 317 -7.02 -6.47 -11.38
C GLU A 317 -5.82 -5.63 -11.82
N ASN A 318 -6.05 -4.40 -12.26
CA ASN A 318 -4.98 -3.52 -12.74
C ASN A 318 -4.47 -2.55 -11.68
N PRO A 319 -3.22 -2.03 -11.86
CA PRO A 319 -2.67 -0.99 -11.02
C PRO A 319 -3.60 0.22 -10.91
N LEU A 320 -3.85 0.67 -9.68
CA LEU A 320 -4.71 1.84 -9.48
C LEU A 320 -4.28 3.08 -10.27
N PRO A 321 -2.98 3.46 -10.33
CA PRO A 321 -2.58 4.60 -11.13
C PRO A 321 -2.84 4.43 -12.64
N LEU A 322 -2.80 3.20 -13.17
CA LEU A 322 -3.24 2.95 -14.54
C LEU A 322 -4.74 3.21 -14.70
N VAL A 323 -5.56 2.68 -13.79
CA VAL A 323 -7.02 2.88 -13.82
C VAL A 323 -7.35 4.37 -13.78
N LEU A 324 -6.72 5.12 -12.88
CA LEU A 324 -6.97 6.57 -12.71
C LEU A 324 -6.63 7.41 -13.95
N ARG A 325 -5.75 6.96 -14.84
CA ARG A 325 -5.48 7.66 -16.11
C ARG A 325 -6.71 7.79 -17.01
N TYR A 326 -7.66 6.87 -16.88
CA TYR A 326 -8.85 6.77 -17.72
C TYR A 326 -10.14 7.23 -17.02
N VAL A 327 -10.07 7.55 -15.75
CA VAL A 327 -11.20 7.92 -14.90
C VAL A 327 -11.48 9.42 -15.00
N ASP A 328 -12.74 9.79 -15.19
CA ASP A 328 -13.18 11.19 -15.18
C ASP A 328 -13.62 11.65 -13.80
N LEU A 329 -14.32 10.80 -13.06
CA LEU A 329 -14.81 11.08 -11.71
C LEU A 329 -14.62 9.87 -10.79
N HIS A 330 -14.50 10.13 -9.50
CA HIS A 330 -14.40 9.10 -8.48
C HIS A 330 -15.51 9.25 -7.44
N ILE A 331 -16.10 8.14 -7.04
CA ILE A 331 -17.15 8.10 -6.01
C ILE A 331 -16.80 7.03 -4.99
N THR A 332 -16.90 7.36 -3.70
CA THR A 332 -16.64 6.41 -2.61
C THR A 332 -17.36 6.82 -1.34
N LEU A 333 -17.41 5.91 -0.36
CA LEU A 333 -17.82 6.26 1.00
C LEU A 333 -16.65 6.93 1.73
N GLN A 334 -15.53 6.20 1.89
CA GLN A 334 -14.34 6.69 2.57
C GLN A 334 -13.12 5.84 2.15
N SER A 335 -12.51 6.19 1.03
CA SER A 335 -11.36 5.46 0.52
C SER A 335 -10.14 6.35 0.41
N ALA A 336 -8.95 5.80 0.71
CA ALA A 336 -7.66 6.45 0.45
C ALA A 336 -7.46 6.82 -1.02
N VAL A 337 -8.15 6.14 -1.93
CA VAL A 337 -8.17 6.46 -3.36
C VAL A 337 -8.60 7.91 -3.63
N THR A 338 -9.32 8.55 -2.73
CA THR A 338 -9.63 9.99 -2.79
C THR A 338 -8.37 10.85 -2.91
N ILE A 339 -7.31 10.53 -2.15
CA ILE A 339 -6.03 11.23 -2.21
C ILE A 339 -5.33 10.90 -3.52
N GLU A 340 -5.32 9.62 -3.89
CA GLU A 340 -4.64 9.15 -5.10
C GLU A 340 -5.32 9.67 -6.38
N ALA A 341 -6.66 9.76 -6.40
CA ALA A 341 -7.43 10.36 -7.48
C ALA A 341 -7.12 11.86 -7.66
N SER A 342 -6.93 12.58 -6.54
CA SER A 342 -6.58 14.01 -6.60
C SER A 342 -5.26 14.25 -7.32
N TRP A 343 -4.34 13.33 -7.28
CA TRP A 343 -3.07 13.40 -8.00
C TRP A 343 -3.22 13.34 -9.52
N PHE A 344 -4.32 12.79 -10.00
CA PHE A 344 -4.70 12.77 -11.43
C PHE A 344 -5.69 13.87 -11.79
N GLY A 345 -5.95 14.83 -10.90
CA GLY A 345 -6.93 15.90 -11.12
C GLY A 345 -8.38 15.41 -11.15
N ILE A 346 -8.65 14.23 -10.58
CA ILE A 346 -9.97 13.61 -10.57
C ILE A 346 -10.75 14.11 -9.36
N SER A 347 -11.93 14.68 -9.58
CA SER A 347 -12.84 15.06 -8.51
C SER A 347 -13.47 13.84 -7.85
N THR A 348 -13.60 13.86 -6.52
CA THR A 348 -14.18 12.77 -5.74
C THR A 348 -15.47 13.20 -5.04
N ALA A 349 -16.53 12.39 -5.16
CA ALA A 349 -17.70 12.45 -4.29
C ALA A 349 -17.52 11.49 -3.10
N LEU A 350 -17.66 12.02 -1.90
CA LEU A 350 -17.67 11.29 -0.64
C LEU A 350 -19.13 11.12 -0.20
N LEU A 351 -19.69 9.91 -0.39
CA LEU A 351 -21.05 9.56 -0.03
C LEU A 351 -21.09 9.10 1.43
N HIS A 352 -21.14 10.02 2.38
CA HIS A 352 -21.06 9.64 3.78
C HIS A 352 -22.19 10.24 4.60
N SER A 353 -22.84 9.38 5.42
CA SER A 353 -23.83 9.83 6.40
C SER A 353 -23.24 10.67 7.55
N ARG A 354 -21.90 10.60 7.73
CA ARG A 354 -21.14 11.33 8.73
C ARG A 354 -20.17 12.30 8.06
N ALA A 355 -20.69 13.43 7.60
CA ALA A 355 -19.92 14.50 6.95
C ALA A 355 -18.70 14.99 7.77
N ASP A 356 -18.84 15.00 9.11
CA ASP A 356 -17.80 15.35 10.05
C ASP A 356 -16.54 14.44 9.96
N LEU A 357 -16.76 13.13 9.80
CA LEU A 357 -15.65 12.17 9.65
C LEU A 357 -14.96 12.33 8.29
N SER A 358 -15.73 12.40 7.21
CA SER A 358 -15.18 12.59 5.87
C SER A 358 -14.39 13.90 5.76
N TYR A 359 -14.89 14.97 6.35
CA TYR A 359 -14.18 16.25 6.42
C TYR A 359 -12.87 16.11 7.20
N LYS A 360 -12.90 15.43 8.36
CA LYS A 360 -11.70 15.21 9.17
C LYS A 360 -10.59 14.47 8.44
N TYR A 361 -10.95 13.44 7.64
CA TYR A 361 -9.97 12.63 6.92
C TYR A 361 -9.45 13.30 5.65
N PHE A 362 -10.29 14.07 4.96
CA PHE A 362 -9.98 14.64 3.65
C PHE A 362 -10.07 16.18 3.63
N LYS A 363 -9.84 16.82 4.79
CA LYS A 363 -10.01 18.26 4.99
C LYS A 363 -9.42 19.09 3.86
N GLU A 364 -8.15 18.89 3.53
CA GLU A 364 -7.46 19.63 2.48
C GLU A 364 -8.14 19.50 1.11
N LEU A 365 -8.56 18.28 0.76
CA LEU A 365 -9.21 17.99 -0.52
C LEU A 365 -10.65 18.52 -0.57
N VAL A 366 -11.31 18.61 0.58
CA VAL A 366 -12.64 19.21 0.68
C VAL A 366 -12.55 20.73 0.61
N ASP A 367 -11.61 21.33 1.35
CA ASP A 367 -11.43 22.78 1.37
C ASP A 367 -11.03 23.36 -0.01
N ASN A 368 -10.23 22.63 -0.79
CA ASN A 368 -9.84 23.02 -2.14
C ASN A 368 -10.83 22.61 -3.25
N GLY A 369 -11.93 21.92 -2.89
CA GLY A 369 -13.00 21.50 -3.80
C GLY A 369 -12.69 20.30 -4.70
N THR A 370 -11.55 19.62 -4.49
CA THR A 370 -11.20 18.37 -5.20
C THR A 370 -12.08 17.20 -4.71
N ALA A 371 -12.36 17.12 -3.41
CA ALA A 371 -13.34 16.22 -2.85
C ALA A 371 -14.60 17.00 -2.41
N ASN A 372 -15.76 16.39 -2.59
CA ASN A 372 -17.03 16.96 -2.17
C ASN A 372 -17.79 15.96 -1.32
N ILE A 373 -18.23 16.37 -0.14
CA ILE A 373 -19.12 15.57 0.69
C ILE A 373 -20.54 15.84 0.20
N ILE A 374 -21.20 14.81 -0.30
CA ILE A 374 -22.58 14.90 -0.82
C ILE A 374 -23.49 13.88 -0.11
N ALA A 375 -24.78 14.15 -0.08
CA ALA A 375 -25.73 13.20 0.43
C ALA A 375 -25.75 11.92 -0.41
N ALA A 376 -25.96 10.78 0.25
CA ALA A 376 -26.15 9.50 -0.45
C ALA A 376 -27.60 9.41 -0.98
N ASP A 377 -27.90 10.29 -1.94
CA ASP A 377 -29.18 10.42 -2.61
C ASP A 377 -28.98 10.44 -4.13
N GLN A 378 -29.90 9.82 -4.89
CA GLN A 378 -29.75 9.69 -6.34
C GLN A 378 -29.73 11.05 -7.06
N THR A 379 -30.50 12.03 -6.60
CA THR A 379 -30.58 13.35 -7.19
C THR A 379 -29.29 14.12 -6.97
N GLU A 380 -28.77 14.10 -5.74
CA GLU A 380 -27.50 14.74 -5.38
C GLU A 380 -26.31 14.12 -6.12
N ILE A 381 -26.28 12.78 -6.26
CA ILE A 381 -25.26 12.08 -7.05
C ILE A 381 -25.30 12.53 -8.51
N GLY A 382 -26.48 12.55 -9.13
CA GLY A 382 -26.65 12.99 -10.53
C GLY A 382 -26.23 14.43 -10.74
N ASN A 383 -26.73 15.36 -9.90
CA ASN A 383 -26.38 16.78 -9.97
C ASN A 383 -24.86 17.00 -9.83
N TRP A 384 -24.20 16.27 -8.92
CA TRP A 384 -22.76 16.36 -8.74
C TRP A 384 -21.98 15.86 -9.98
N ILE A 385 -22.37 14.71 -10.55
CA ILE A 385 -21.77 14.17 -11.77
C ILE A 385 -21.88 15.18 -12.91
N ASP A 386 -23.09 15.69 -13.18
CA ASP A 386 -23.34 16.65 -14.25
C ASP A 386 -22.54 17.96 -14.07
N LEU A 387 -22.44 18.45 -12.83
CA LEU A 387 -21.66 19.63 -12.51
C LEU A 387 -20.16 19.42 -12.76
N LYS A 388 -19.63 18.26 -12.37
CA LYS A 388 -18.19 17.99 -12.43
C LYS A 388 -17.72 17.61 -13.83
N LEU A 389 -18.52 16.90 -14.62
CA LEU A 389 -18.19 16.58 -16.01
C LEU A 389 -18.17 17.81 -16.93
N LYS A 390 -18.90 18.87 -16.58
CA LYS A 390 -18.85 20.14 -17.31
C LYS A 390 -17.57 20.94 -17.07
N LYS A 391 -16.83 20.65 -15.99
CA LYS A 391 -15.56 21.30 -15.66
C LYS A 391 -14.41 20.48 -16.25
N SER A 392 -13.47 21.13 -16.93
CA SER A 392 -12.25 20.46 -17.38
C SER A 392 -11.46 19.94 -16.17
N LYS A 393 -10.79 18.78 -16.34
CA LYS A 393 -9.88 18.24 -15.32
C LYS A 393 -8.84 19.29 -14.94
N THR A 394 -8.73 19.61 -13.67
CA THR A 394 -7.66 20.46 -13.17
C THR A 394 -6.40 19.59 -13.09
N ASN A 395 -5.36 19.96 -13.82
CA ASN A 395 -4.07 19.29 -13.74
C ASN A 395 -3.42 19.54 -12.36
N HIS A 396 -3.78 18.76 -11.35
CA HIS A 396 -3.02 18.71 -10.12
C HIS A 396 -1.85 17.75 -10.32
N ILE A 397 -0.70 18.30 -10.64
CA ILE A 397 0.53 17.50 -10.79
C ILE A 397 1.08 17.24 -9.39
N ILE A 398 1.24 15.97 -9.02
CA ILE A 398 2.11 15.61 -7.91
C ILE A 398 3.48 16.22 -8.21
N SER A 399 4.02 16.99 -7.27
CA SER A 399 5.41 17.39 -7.38
C SER A 399 6.28 16.13 -7.38
N ASP A 400 7.06 15.95 -8.45
CA ASP A 400 8.03 14.87 -8.51
C ASP A 400 9.12 15.10 -7.48
N LYS A 401 9.06 14.29 -6.43
CA LYS A 401 10.06 14.26 -5.36
C LYS A 401 10.92 12.98 -5.41
N SER A 402 10.86 12.20 -6.50
CA SER A 402 11.67 10.98 -6.63
C SER A 402 13.18 11.28 -6.55
N GLN A 403 13.60 12.42 -7.08
CA GLN A 403 14.98 12.90 -6.95
C GLN A 403 15.37 13.12 -5.48
N SER A 404 14.46 13.58 -4.63
CA SER A 404 14.73 13.77 -3.20
C SER A 404 15.06 12.46 -2.48
N LEU A 405 14.46 11.34 -2.87
CA LEU A 405 14.81 10.02 -2.32
C LEU A 405 16.21 9.59 -2.75
N ILE A 406 16.55 9.78 -4.04
CA ILE A 406 17.88 9.43 -4.57
C ILE A 406 18.95 10.28 -3.88
N GLU A 407 18.72 11.57 -3.73
CA GLU A 407 19.65 12.50 -3.06
C GLU A 407 19.86 12.13 -1.60
N LEU A 408 18.78 11.86 -0.86
CA LEU A 408 18.84 11.39 0.52
C LEU A 408 19.72 10.13 0.65
N VAL A 409 19.48 9.12 -0.17
CA VAL A 409 20.26 7.86 -0.10
C VAL A 409 21.72 8.10 -0.49
N LYS A 410 22.00 8.94 -1.48
CA LYS A 410 23.38 9.31 -1.85
C LYS A 410 24.09 10.11 -0.77
N GLU A 411 23.40 11.01 -0.08
CA GLU A 411 23.91 11.75 1.07
C GLU A 411 24.32 10.78 2.18
N VAL A 412 23.41 9.91 2.59
CA VAL A 412 23.65 8.88 3.62
C VAL A 412 24.78 7.92 3.21
N ALA A 413 24.88 7.56 1.94
CA ALA A 413 25.94 6.68 1.45
C ALA A 413 27.34 7.32 1.46
N ARG A 414 27.44 8.65 1.51
CA ARG A 414 28.71 9.40 1.62
C ARG A 414 29.16 9.61 3.06
N MET A 415 28.25 9.52 4.03
CA MET A 415 28.56 9.56 5.47
C MET A 415 29.19 8.23 5.95
#